data_c73fcfad6653789d0922d796253db20a
#
_entry.id   c73fcfad6653789d0922d796253db20a
#
_cell.length_a   1.000
_cell.length_b   1.000
_cell.length_c   1.000
_cell.angle_alpha   90.00
_cell.angle_beta   90.00
_cell.angle_gamma   90.00
#
_symmetry.space_group_name_H-M   'P 1'
#
loop_
_entity.id
_entity.type
_entity.pdbx_description
1 polymer ?
#
loop_
_entity_poly.entity_id
_entity_poly.type
_entity_poly.pdbx_seq_one_letter_code
_entity_poly.pdbx_strand_id
1 'polypeptide(L)'
;LQAKIDAAADNATITLDSDTTITETLVITGKTLTLDLNGCTLRMTGTGSVLKVSGRATLTITDSRPQNPHTGSDAGLPAGGVITGGKADKGGGILLDGGCTLKLTGGCITDCHAIGTVGGGVVLNGDTAILYMSGTARIENCTAGETWGANAIFNSGTMYADGGTVDGTVNNQGTIRLSEGAAAETVFNGTVYNRSAGTIKAGRYNETVENRGTITGGTFCGGVTDDGGTIEDGAYETVKFNSDNGAQAKEEKVLRGQKVSNPAAPTKSGHTFTGWYLGDEKYNFDTPVTAPLTLTAKWEKVPSSGGYYYYHPTTDTKADDTKGSPKTADPGVALYAALSLLS
;
A
#
# COMPACT_ATOMS: atom_id res chain seq x y z
N LEU A 1 19.52 -32.93 -0.40
CA LEU A 1 18.27 -32.46 0.18
C LEU A 1 17.08 -33.19 -0.46
N GLN A 2 17.06 -33.43 -1.81
CA GLN A 2 15.97 -34.15 -2.47
C GLN A 2 15.67 -35.51 -1.84
N ALA A 3 16.71 -36.30 -1.54
CA ALA A 3 16.50 -37.62 -0.91
C ALA A 3 15.86 -37.51 0.51
N LYS A 4 16.14 -36.43 1.27
CA LYS A 4 15.44 -36.16 2.55
C LYS A 4 13.96 -35.83 2.29
N ILE A 5 13.66 -35.03 1.24
CA ILE A 5 12.29 -34.70 0.83
C ILE A 5 11.52 -35.96 0.41
N ASP A 6 12.13 -36.81 -0.41
CA ASP A 6 11.48 -38.04 -0.91
C ASP A 6 11.14 -39.02 0.22
N ALA A 7 12.11 -39.19 1.16
CA ALA A 7 11.96 -40.09 2.31
C ALA A 7 11.07 -39.53 3.44
N ALA A 8 10.79 -38.23 3.43
CA ALA A 8 9.99 -37.60 4.49
C ALA A 8 8.55 -38.11 4.49
N ALA A 9 8.03 -38.41 5.67
CA ALA A 9 6.63 -38.70 5.89
C ALA A 9 5.76 -37.48 5.59
N ASP A 10 4.48 -37.73 5.37
CA ASP A 10 3.50 -36.62 5.24
C ASP A 10 3.46 -35.80 6.54
N ASN A 11 3.34 -34.49 6.41
CA ASN A 11 3.42 -33.50 7.52
C ASN A 11 4.79 -33.41 8.23
N ALA A 12 5.85 -33.97 7.68
CA ALA A 12 7.19 -33.86 8.26
C ALA A 12 7.75 -32.43 8.12
N THR A 13 8.62 -32.09 9.06
CA THR A 13 9.46 -30.87 8.97
C THR A 13 10.89 -31.27 8.63
N ILE A 14 11.44 -30.63 7.59
CA ILE A 14 12.85 -30.71 7.24
C ILE A 14 13.48 -29.38 7.62
N THR A 15 14.42 -29.41 8.54
CA THR A 15 15.21 -28.23 8.92
C THR A 15 16.55 -28.26 8.20
N LEU A 16 16.98 -27.13 7.65
CA LEU A 16 18.33 -27.00 7.12
C LEU A 16 19.33 -26.90 8.27
N ASP A 17 20.36 -27.76 8.23
CA ASP A 17 21.42 -27.77 9.23
C ASP A 17 22.55 -26.79 8.91
N SER A 18 22.68 -26.42 7.62
CA SER A 18 23.68 -25.50 7.07
C SER A 18 23.26 -24.97 5.72
N ASP A 19 23.98 -23.97 5.23
CA ASP A 19 23.84 -23.50 3.86
C ASP A 19 23.94 -24.66 2.88
N THR A 20 22.96 -24.73 1.98
CA THR A 20 22.81 -25.87 1.07
C THR A 20 22.80 -25.39 -0.36
N THR A 21 23.74 -25.92 -1.16
CA THR A 21 23.78 -25.68 -2.59
C THR A 21 23.18 -26.86 -3.34
N ILE A 22 22.34 -26.55 -4.33
CA ILE A 22 21.72 -27.52 -5.23
C ILE A 22 22.03 -27.19 -6.68
N THR A 23 22.04 -28.19 -7.54
CA THR A 23 22.24 -28.03 -8.99
C THR A 23 20.99 -28.35 -9.80
N GLU A 24 20.01 -28.98 -9.15
CA GLU A 24 18.72 -29.36 -9.74
C GLU A 24 17.56 -28.90 -8.88
N THR A 25 16.40 -28.66 -9.51
CA THR A 25 15.18 -28.27 -8.82
C THR A 25 14.76 -29.30 -7.78
N LEU A 26 14.52 -28.84 -6.55
CA LEU A 26 13.89 -29.68 -5.53
C LEU A 26 12.39 -29.80 -5.80
N VAL A 27 11.89 -31.02 -5.86
CA VAL A 27 10.49 -31.31 -6.19
C VAL A 27 9.76 -31.84 -4.97
N ILE A 28 8.66 -31.19 -4.62
CA ILE A 28 7.72 -31.64 -3.60
C ILE A 28 6.44 -32.06 -4.32
N THR A 29 6.08 -33.32 -4.21
CA THR A 29 4.92 -33.86 -4.91
C THR A 29 4.05 -34.73 -4.00
N GLY A 30 2.74 -34.56 -4.05
CA GLY A 30 1.73 -35.43 -3.45
C GLY A 30 1.76 -35.53 -1.92
N LYS A 31 2.43 -34.61 -1.21
CA LYS A 31 2.56 -34.63 0.26
C LYS A 31 2.52 -33.24 0.86
N THR A 32 2.25 -33.17 2.14
CA THR A 32 2.40 -31.96 2.97
C THR A 32 3.77 -31.98 3.64
N LEU A 33 4.52 -30.88 3.49
CA LEU A 33 5.88 -30.78 4.04
C LEU A 33 6.12 -29.37 4.58
N THR A 34 6.90 -29.28 5.67
CA THR A 34 7.46 -28.02 6.14
C THR A 34 8.96 -28.03 5.90
N LEU A 35 9.48 -26.98 5.25
CA LEU A 35 10.90 -26.69 5.09
C LEU A 35 11.22 -25.49 5.98
N ASP A 36 11.96 -25.75 7.04
CA ASP A 36 12.51 -24.71 7.92
C ASP A 36 13.91 -24.34 7.41
N LEU A 37 14.05 -23.11 6.95
CA LEU A 37 15.34 -22.59 6.47
C LEU A 37 16.33 -22.39 7.61
N ASN A 38 15.88 -22.24 8.87
CA ASN A 38 16.72 -22.15 10.07
C ASN A 38 17.88 -21.14 9.94
N GLY A 39 17.62 -20.00 9.27
CA GLY A 39 18.62 -18.96 9.02
C GLY A 39 19.70 -19.36 8.02
N CYS A 40 19.51 -20.42 7.24
CA CYS A 40 20.46 -20.91 6.24
C CYS A 40 20.06 -20.50 4.82
N THR A 41 21.04 -20.52 3.91
CA THR A 41 20.85 -20.30 2.48
C THR A 41 20.55 -21.61 1.76
N LEU A 42 19.48 -21.63 0.98
CA LEU A 42 19.21 -22.64 -0.05
C LEU A 42 19.49 -22.04 -1.42
N ARG A 43 20.62 -22.40 -2.01
CA ARG A 43 21.13 -21.81 -3.25
C ARG A 43 21.08 -22.77 -4.42
N MET A 44 20.44 -22.36 -5.51
CA MET A 44 20.55 -23.02 -6.81
C MET A 44 21.78 -22.46 -7.56
N THR A 45 22.62 -23.35 -8.10
CA THR A 45 23.72 -23.00 -9.01
C THR A 45 23.55 -23.58 -10.42
N GLY A 46 22.57 -24.46 -10.59
CA GLY A 46 22.15 -24.98 -11.88
C GLY A 46 21.08 -24.13 -12.56
N THR A 47 20.36 -24.72 -13.49
CA THR A 47 19.19 -24.12 -14.16
C THR A 47 17.91 -24.77 -13.65
N GLY A 48 16.86 -23.98 -13.54
CA GLY A 48 15.55 -24.41 -13.02
C GLY A 48 15.09 -23.55 -11.85
N SER A 49 13.88 -23.81 -11.38
CA SER A 49 13.36 -23.25 -10.13
C SER A 49 14.13 -23.83 -8.94
N VAL A 50 14.33 -23.08 -7.87
CA VAL A 50 14.88 -23.67 -6.64
C VAL A 50 13.97 -24.76 -6.12
N LEU A 51 12.64 -24.47 -6.09
CA LEU A 51 11.61 -25.40 -5.63
C LEU A 51 10.48 -25.51 -6.67
N LYS A 52 9.98 -26.73 -6.84
CA LYS A 52 8.74 -27.01 -7.56
C LYS A 52 7.77 -27.76 -6.66
N VAL A 53 6.53 -27.25 -6.57
CA VAL A 53 5.46 -27.89 -5.80
C VAL A 53 4.40 -28.38 -6.76
N SER A 54 4.12 -29.69 -6.75
CA SER A 54 3.24 -30.34 -7.73
C SER A 54 2.41 -31.47 -7.10
N GLY A 55 1.51 -32.07 -7.87
CA GLY A 55 0.75 -33.24 -7.44
C GLY A 55 -0.15 -33.01 -6.23
N ARG A 56 -0.75 -31.81 -6.10
CA ARG A 56 -1.60 -31.39 -4.96
C ARG A 56 -0.85 -31.34 -3.62
N ALA A 57 0.45 -31.09 -3.67
CA ALA A 57 1.26 -30.97 -2.46
C ALA A 57 0.99 -29.65 -1.72
N THR A 58 1.25 -29.67 -0.44
CA THR A 58 1.33 -28.44 0.40
C THR A 58 2.75 -28.30 0.92
N LEU A 59 3.38 -27.17 0.61
CA LEU A 59 4.69 -26.81 1.14
C LEU A 59 4.54 -25.60 2.07
N THR A 60 5.01 -25.74 3.30
CA THR A 60 5.22 -24.60 4.20
C THR A 60 6.70 -24.26 4.22
N ILE A 61 7.05 -23.00 3.98
CA ILE A 61 8.40 -22.47 4.19
C ILE A 61 8.35 -21.56 5.41
N THR A 62 9.21 -21.84 6.36
CA THR A 62 9.39 -21.06 7.58
C THR A 62 10.89 -20.79 7.81
N ASP A 63 11.16 -19.94 8.76
CA ASP A 63 12.53 -19.62 9.16
C ASP A 63 12.58 -19.44 10.69
N SER A 64 13.12 -20.42 11.36
CA SER A 64 13.25 -20.42 12.84
C SER A 64 14.34 -19.48 13.35
N ARG A 65 15.22 -18.96 12.46
CA ARG A 65 16.30 -18.02 12.79
C ARG A 65 16.30 -16.77 11.87
N PRO A 66 15.25 -15.95 11.89
CA PRO A 66 15.05 -14.87 10.92
C PRO A 66 16.06 -13.71 11.05
N GLN A 67 16.89 -13.69 12.08
CA GLN A 67 17.92 -12.67 12.30
C GLN A 67 19.34 -13.21 12.10
N ASN A 68 19.50 -14.47 11.65
CA ASN A 68 20.81 -15.07 11.46
C ASN A 68 21.57 -14.34 10.33
N PRO A 69 22.75 -13.73 10.62
CA PRO A 69 23.50 -13.02 9.59
C PRO A 69 24.23 -14.01 8.69
N HIS A 70 24.37 -13.67 7.42
CA HIS A 70 25.18 -14.42 6.48
C HIS A 70 26.62 -13.90 6.45
N THR A 71 27.57 -14.80 6.16
CA THR A 71 29.00 -14.50 6.12
C THR A 71 29.64 -15.05 4.83
N GLY A 72 30.89 -14.69 4.56
CA GLY A 72 31.63 -15.20 3.40
C GLY A 72 30.99 -14.75 2.08
N SER A 73 30.74 -15.68 1.17
CA SER A 73 30.09 -15.40 -0.13
C SER A 73 28.68 -14.90 -0.02
N ASP A 74 28.03 -15.14 1.10
CA ASP A 74 26.62 -14.83 1.35
C ASP A 74 26.42 -13.57 2.21
N ALA A 75 27.51 -12.88 2.59
CA ALA A 75 27.47 -11.68 3.45
C ALA A 75 26.56 -10.53 2.93
N GLY A 76 26.24 -10.54 1.63
CA GLY A 76 25.32 -9.55 1.01
C GLY A 76 23.86 -9.98 1.00
N LEU A 77 23.55 -11.21 1.43
CA LEU A 77 22.17 -11.69 1.48
C LEU A 77 21.43 -11.12 2.69
N PRO A 78 20.09 -11.02 2.60
CA PRO A 78 19.25 -10.63 3.74
C PRO A 78 19.42 -11.60 4.90
N ALA A 79 19.41 -11.08 6.15
CA ALA A 79 19.45 -11.93 7.34
C ALA A 79 18.25 -12.91 7.39
N GLY A 80 18.47 -14.05 7.99
CA GLY A 80 17.53 -15.16 8.10
C GLY A 80 17.68 -16.18 6.98
N GLY A 81 16.71 -17.07 6.88
CA GLY A 81 16.71 -18.12 5.85
C GLY A 81 16.48 -17.54 4.45
N VAL A 82 17.28 -17.97 3.48
CA VAL A 82 17.26 -17.43 2.11
C VAL A 82 17.11 -18.54 1.07
N ILE A 83 16.25 -18.30 0.09
CA ILE A 83 16.12 -19.10 -1.16
C ILE A 83 16.60 -18.22 -2.30
N THR A 84 17.61 -18.66 -3.05
CA THR A 84 18.28 -17.82 -4.04
C THR A 84 18.84 -18.57 -5.23
N GLY A 85 19.16 -17.84 -6.31
CA GLY A 85 19.93 -18.32 -7.45
C GLY A 85 19.13 -19.14 -8.47
N GLY A 86 17.82 -19.30 -8.29
CA GLY A 86 16.99 -20.00 -9.26
C GLY A 86 16.95 -19.28 -10.61
N LYS A 87 17.08 -20.03 -11.71
CA LYS A 87 17.07 -19.54 -13.08
C LYS A 87 16.26 -20.45 -13.96
N ALA A 88 14.98 -20.12 -14.20
CA ALA A 88 14.01 -20.97 -14.89
C ALA A 88 13.23 -20.16 -15.96
N ASP A 89 12.51 -20.83 -16.82
CA ASP A 89 11.62 -20.15 -17.77
C ASP A 89 10.58 -19.31 -17.02
N LYS A 90 10.05 -19.86 -15.90
CA LYS A 90 9.10 -19.21 -15.00
C LYS A 90 9.30 -19.73 -13.58
N GLY A 91 9.05 -18.88 -12.58
CA GLY A 91 9.18 -19.26 -11.17
C GLY A 91 10.63 -19.57 -10.79
N GLY A 92 11.55 -18.64 -11.02
CA GLY A 92 12.97 -18.85 -10.68
C GLY A 92 13.15 -19.32 -9.23
N GLY A 93 12.51 -18.68 -8.28
CA GLY A 93 12.50 -19.14 -6.88
C GLY A 93 11.60 -20.36 -6.70
N ILE A 94 10.28 -20.21 -6.90
CA ILE A 94 9.32 -21.29 -6.67
C ILE A 94 8.30 -21.36 -7.82
N LEU A 95 8.13 -22.54 -8.36
CA LEU A 95 7.04 -22.89 -9.28
C LEU A 95 5.98 -23.69 -8.53
N LEU A 96 4.77 -23.12 -8.40
CA LEU A 96 3.61 -23.74 -7.75
C LEU A 96 2.60 -24.17 -8.80
N ASP A 97 2.44 -25.46 -9.02
CA ASP A 97 1.45 -26.00 -9.98
C ASP A 97 0.02 -25.92 -9.42
N GLY A 98 -0.97 -25.95 -10.31
CA GLY A 98 -2.40 -25.94 -9.94
C GLY A 98 -2.76 -27.07 -8.95
N GLY A 99 -3.67 -26.77 -8.04
CA GLY A 99 -4.09 -27.65 -6.96
C GLY A 99 -3.11 -27.77 -5.80
N CYS A 100 -1.96 -27.10 -5.87
CA CYS A 100 -0.96 -27.06 -4.79
C CYS A 100 -1.11 -25.84 -3.90
N THR A 101 -0.58 -25.95 -2.70
CA THR A 101 -0.56 -24.86 -1.71
C THR A 101 0.88 -24.57 -1.29
N LEU A 102 1.25 -23.29 -1.33
CA LEU A 102 2.50 -22.76 -0.75
C LEU A 102 2.15 -21.84 0.42
N LYS A 103 2.77 -22.06 1.57
CA LYS A 103 2.68 -21.19 2.73
C LYS A 103 4.05 -20.60 3.01
N LEU A 104 4.23 -19.31 2.76
CA LEU A 104 5.43 -18.56 3.10
C LEU A 104 5.19 -17.83 4.41
N THR A 105 5.76 -18.31 5.51
CA THR A 105 5.57 -17.73 6.85
C THR A 105 6.82 -17.04 7.37
N GLY A 106 7.96 -17.26 6.71
CA GLY A 106 9.26 -16.64 7.01
C GLY A 106 10.26 -16.91 5.89
N GLY A 107 11.45 -16.35 6.05
CA GLY A 107 12.52 -16.42 5.05
C GLY A 107 12.37 -15.42 3.92
N CYS A 108 13.35 -15.39 3.04
CA CYS A 108 13.46 -14.48 1.91
C CYS A 108 13.71 -15.24 0.60
N ILE A 109 12.91 -14.98 -0.42
CA ILE A 109 13.19 -15.41 -1.79
C ILE A 109 13.81 -14.22 -2.50
N THR A 110 15.08 -14.34 -2.89
CA THR A 110 15.84 -13.24 -3.49
C THR A 110 16.74 -13.72 -4.62
N ASP A 111 17.13 -12.80 -5.51
CA ASP A 111 18.06 -13.03 -6.61
C ASP A 111 17.69 -14.26 -7.47
N CYS A 112 16.39 -14.46 -7.68
CA CYS A 112 15.86 -15.47 -8.56
C CYS A 112 15.42 -14.84 -9.88
N HIS A 113 15.63 -15.55 -10.98
CA HIS A 113 15.44 -15.04 -12.33
C HIS A 113 14.51 -15.94 -13.14
N ALA A 114 13.47 -15.33 -13.75
CA ALA A 114 12.72 -15.98 -14.82
C ALA A 114 13.31 -15.55 -16.17
N ILE A 115 13.81 -16.51 -16.96
CA ILE A 115 14.33 -16.26 -18.32
C ILE A 115 13.20 -15.87 -19.25
N GLY A 116 12.02 -16.44 -19.04
CA GLY A 116 10.78 -16.05 -19.72
C GLY A 116 10.14 -14.82 -19.09
N THR A 117 8.84 -14.66 -19.32
CA THR A 117 8.12 -13.42 -19.06
C THR A 117 7.53 -13.28 -17.65
N VAL A 118 7.57 -14.34 -16.81
CA VAL A 118 6.74 -14.38 -15.60
C VAL A 118 7.42 -14.98 -14.37
N GLY A 119 7.32 -14.25 -13.24
CA GLY A 119 7.55 -14.73 -11.89
C GLY A 119 9.01 -15.08 -11.59
N GLY A 120 9.90 -14.08 -11.50
CA GLY A 120 11.26 -14.30 -11.03
C GLY A 120 11.30 -14.99 -9.67
N GLY A 121 10.52 -14.48 -8.71
CA GLY A 121 10.39 -15.07 -7.37
C GLY A 121 9.44 -16.28 -7.34
N VAL A 122 8.13 -16.05 -7.49
CA VAL A 122 7.11 -17.10 -7.35
C VAL A 122 6.12 -17.07 -8.51
N VAL A 123 5.76 -18.24 -9.02
CA VAL A 123 4.67 -18.42 -9.99
C VAL A 123 3.60 -19.31 -9.41
N LEU A 124 2.37 -18.81 -9.35
CA LEU A 124 1.15 -19.60 -9.19
C LEU A 124 0.67 -19.98 -10.57
N ASN A 125 0.95 -21.22 -10.98
CA ASN A 125 0.71 -21.73 -12.31
C ASN A 125 -0.64 -22.46 -12.38
N GLY A 126 -1.72 -21.70 -12.47
CA GLY A 126 -3.09 -22.19 -12.58
C GLY A 126 -4.02 -21.62 -11.52
N ASP A 127 -5.31 -21.60 -11.83
CA ASP A 127 -6.40 -20.98 -11.05
C ASP A 127 -6.64 -21.64 -9.67
N THR A 128 -6.22 -22.87 -9.51
CA THR A 128 -6.32 -23.66 -8.27
C THR A 128 -5.06 -23.65 -7.43
N ALA A 129 -3.99 -22.95 -7.85
CA ALA A 129 -2.79 -22.75 -7.04
C ALA A 129 -3.08 -21.75 -5.91
N ILE A 130 -2.57 -22.03 -4.70
CA ILE A 130 -2.83 -21.20 -3.53
C ILE A 130 -1.49 -20.80 -2.87
N LEU A 131 -1.28 -19.52 -2.69
CA LEU A 131 -0.20 -18.95 -1.90
C LEU A 131 -0.77 -18.28 -0.64
N TYR A 132 -0.29 -18.68 0.53
CA TYR A 132 -0.42 -17.90 1.76
C TYR A 132 0.91 -17.21 2.04
N MET A 133 0.90 -15.90 2.14
CA MET A 133 2.06 -15.11 2.54
C MET A 133 1.78 -14.42 3.85
N SER A 134 2.61 -14.65 4.87
CA SER A 134 2.37 -14.15 6.22
C SER A 134 3.68 -13.98 7.00
N GLY A 135 3.58 -13.47 8.22
CA GLY A 135 4.70 -13.33 9.14
C GLY A 135 5.80 -12.42 8.59
N THR A 136 7.03 -12.90 8.57
CA THR A 136 8.22 -12.18 8.12
C THR A 136 8.68 -12.58 6.71
N ALA A 137 7.85 -13.30 5.95
CA ALA A 137 8.17 -13.73 4.59
C ALA A 137 8.47 -12.54 3.67
N ARG A 138 9.50 -12.67 2.83
CA ARG A 138 9.92 -11.63 1.88
C ARG A 138 10.15 -12.22 0.49
N ILE A 139 9.82 -11.43 -0.53
CA ILE A 139 10.19 -11.69 -1.92
C ILE A 139 10.78 -10.40 -2.45
N GLU A 140 12.07 -10.40 -2.79
CA GLU A 140 12.78 -9.18 -3.19
C GLU A 140 13.87 -9.48 -4.23
N ASN A 141 14.35 -8.46 -4.95
CA ASN A 141 15.46 -8.56 -5.91
C ASN A 141 15.35 -9.66 -6.97
N CYS A 142 14.14 -10.17 -7.19
CA CYS A 142 13.89 -11.13 -8.25
C CYS A 142 13.68 -10.41 -9.58
N THR A 143 13.96 -11.07 -10.72
CA THR A 143 13.89 -10.48 -12.05
C THR A 143 13.21 -11.40 -13.04
N ALA A 144 12.61 -10.82 -14.11
CA ALA A 144 12.06 -11.55 -15.23
C ALA A 144 12.54 -10.93 -16.55
N GLY A 145 12.61 -11.74 -17.61
CA GLY A 145 13.28 -11.39 -18.86
C GLY A 145 12.60 -10.34 -19.74
N GLU A 146 11.36 -9.93 -19.47
CA GLU A 146 10.63 -8.94 -20.28
C GLU A 146 10.02 -7.83 -19.44
N THR A 147 9.80 -6.67 -20.10
CA THR A 147 9.31 -5.42 -19.51
C THR A 147 7.91 -5.53 -18.85
N TRP A 148 7.14 -6.54 -19.22
CA TRP A 148 5.80 -6.83 -18.64
C TRP A 148 5.82 -8.00 -17.66
N GLY A 149 7.02 -8.53 -17.36
CA GLY A 149 7.21 -9.67 -16.49
C GLY A 149 6.94 -9.33 -15.04
N ALA A 150 6.34 -10.27 -14.32
CA ALA A 150 6.27 -10.23 -12.88
C ALA A 150 7.65 -10.56 -12.32
N ASN A 151 8.39 -9.56 -11.83
CA ASN A 151 9.70 -9.82 -11.24
C ASN A 151 9.56 -10.64 -9.94
N ALA A 152 8.62 -10.25 -9.07
CA ALA A 152 8.40 -10.94 -7.80
C ALA A 152 7.40 -12.08 -7.93
N ILE A 153 6.15 -11.79 -8.28
CA ILE A 153 5.07 -12.79 -8.29
C ILE A 153 4.26 -12.72 -9.58
N PHE A 154 4.04 -13.88 -10.20
CA PHE A 154 2.98 -14.06 -11.18
C PHE A 154 1.85 -14.89 -10.54
N ASN A 155 0.67 -14.31 -10.40
CA ASN A 155 -0.48 -14.93 -9.76
C ASN A 155 -1.59 -15.23 -10.76
N SER A 156 -1.80 -16.53 -11.10
CA SER A 156 -3.01 -16.99 -11.79
C SER A 156 -4.01 -17.67 -10.86
N GLY A 157 -3.65 -17.88 -9.59
CA GLY A 157 -4.44 -18.57 -8.58
C GLY A 157 -5.00 -17.65 -7.51
N THR A 158 -4.94 -18.09 -6.27
CA THR A 158 -5.33 -17.28 -5.11
C THR A 158 -4.13 -17.02 -4.20
N MET A 159 -3.85 -15.74 -3.95
CA MET A 159 -2.89 -15.29 -2.96
C MET A 159 -3.63 -14.75 -1.74
N TYR A 160 -3.39 -15.35 -0.59
CA TYR A 160 -3.76 -14.80 0.71
C TYR A 160 -2.61 -13.92 1.21
N ALA A 161 -2.88 -12.61 1.27
CA ALA A 161 -1.89 -11.58 1.55
C ALA A 161 -1.90 -11.19 3.03
N ASP A 162 -1.59 -12.16 3.92
CA ASP A 162 -1.79 -12.08 5.37
C ASP A 162 -0.56 -11.53 6.13
N GLY A 163 0.39 -10.91 5.44
CA GLY A 163 1.61 -10.32 6.00
C GLY A 163 2.81 -10.50 5.10
N GLY A 164 3.99 -10.04 5.58
CA GLY A 164 5.23 -10.05 4.81
C GLY A 164 5.33 -8.94 3.78
N THR A 165 6.40 -8.94 2.97
CA THR A 165 6.70 -7.91 1.97
C THR A 165 7.03 -8.49 0.60
N VAL A 166 6.61 -7.79 -0.44
CA VAL A 166 6.92 -8.09 -1.84
C VAL A 166 7.56 -6.87 -2.47
N ASP A 167 8.86 -6.92 -2.72
CA ASP A 167 9.64 -5.88 -3.38
C ASP A 167 9.91 -6.28 -4.82
N GLY A 168 9.11 -5.74 -5.74
CA GLY A 168 9.16 -6.05 -7.15
C GLY A 168 7.77 -6.14 -7.77
N THR A 169 7.72 -6.19 -9.08
CA THR A 169 6.46 -6.19 -9.81
C THR A 169 5.67 -7.47 -9.60
N VAL A 170 4.35 -7.31 -9.46
CA VAL A 170 3.39 -8.41 -9.38
C VAL A 170 2.45 -8.34 -10.58
N ASN A 171 2.26 -9.45 -11.27
CA ASN A 171 1.25 -9.61 -12.31
C ASN A 171 0.13 -10.47 -11.76
N ASN A 172 -1.03 -9.84 -11.51
CA ASN A 172 -2.19 -10.51 -10.95
C ASN A 172 -3.24 -10.81 -12.03
N GLN A 173 -3.44 -12.08 -12.31
CA GLN A 173 -4.53 -12.62 -13.16
C GLN A 173 -5.53 -13.46 -12.35
N GLY A 174 -5.23 -13.67 -11.07
CA GLY A 174 -6.05 -14.41 -10.11
C GLY A 174 -6.62 -13.50 -9.04
N THR A 175 -6.69 -13.99 -7.82
CA THR A 175 -7.24 -13.24 -6.68
C THR A 175 -6.16 -12.93 -5.64
N ILE A 176 -6.08 -11.69 -5.18
CA ILE A 176 -5.34 -11.27 -3.98
C ILE A 176 -6.36 -10.91 -2.90
N ARG A 177 -6.29 -11.57 -1.75
CA ARG A 177 -7.26 -11.39 -0.65
C ARG A 177 -6.61 -11.64 0.71
N LEU A 178 -7.32 -11.36 1.80
CA LEU A 178 -6.96 -11.81 3.15
C LEU A 178 -7.64 -13.14 3.49
N SER A 179 -7.00 -13.90 4.39
CA SER A 179 -7.66 -14.96 5.13
C SER A 179 -8.67 -14.39 6.10
N GLU A 180 -9.66 -15.16 6.49
CA GLU A 180 -10.58 -14.79 7.55
C GLU A 180 -9.81 -14.60 8.87
N GLY A 181 -9.98 -13.44 9.50
CA GLY A 181 -9.31 -13.10 10.75
C GLY A 181 -7.83 -12.74 10.64
N ALA A 182 -7.30 -12.53 9.44
CA ALA A 182 -5.92 -12.06 9.27
C ALA A 182 -5.68 -10.74 10.02
N ALA A 183 -4.60 -10.69 10.81
CA ALA A 183 -4.25 -9.51 11.62
C ALA A 183 -3.34 -8.51 10.90
N ALA A 184 -2.78 -8.89 9.75
CA ALA A 184 -1.85 -8.08 8.98
C ALA A 184 -2.11 -8.22 7.48
N GLU A 185 -1.63 -7.26 6.71
CA GLU A 185 -1.66 -7.30 5.25
C GLU A 185 -0.24 -7.43 4.69
N THR A 186 -0.10 -8.12 3.55
CA THR A 186 1.14 -8.08 2.77
C THR A 186 1.36 -6.67 2.22
N VAL A 187 2.59 -6.19 2.32
CA VAL A 187 3.01 -4.90 1.76
C VAL A 187 3.66 -5.13 0.41
N PHE A 188 3.10 -4.53 -0.63
CA PHE A 188 3.62 -4.54 -1.99
C PHE A 188 4.35 -3.23 -2.25
N ASN A 189 5.68 -3.30 -2.39
CA ASN A 189 6.56 -2.15 -2.65
C ASN A 189 6.94 -2.03 -4.14
N GLY A 190 6.35 -2.82 -5.02
CA GLY A 190 6.50 -2.70 -6.46
C GLY A 190 5.15 -2.55 -7.14
N THR A 191 5.18 -2.09 -8.40
CA THR A 191 3.96 -1.96 -9.20
C THR A 191 3.20 -3.27 -9.30
N VAL A 192 1.88 -3.21 -9.10
CA VAL A 192 0.99 -4.36 -9.28
C VAL A 192 0.16 -4.16 -10.54
N TYR A 193 0.34 -5.05 -11.51
CA TYR A 193 -0.47 -5.12 -12.72
C TYR A 193 -1.68 -6.01 -12.48
N ASN A 194 -2.83 -5.44 -12.16
CA ASN A 194 -4.08 -6.17 -12.03
C ASN A 194 -4.71 -6.34 -13.40
N ARG A 195 -4.54 -7.52 -13.99
CA ARG A 195 -5.01 -7.84 -15.35
C ARG A 195 -6.52 -8.04 -15.41
N SER A 196 -7.10 -8.16 -16.60
CA SER A 196 -8.55 -8.23 -16.82
C SER A 196 -9.26 -9.37 -16.06
N ALA A 197 -8.58 -10.49 -15.81
CA ALA A 197 -9.09 -11.57 -14.96
C ALA A 197 -8.75 -11.39 -13.47
N GLY A 198 -7.89 -10.42 -13.14
CA GLY A 198 -7.38 -10.23 -11.79
C GLY A 198 -8.39 -9.57 -10.86
N THR A 199 -8.42 -10.00 -9.61
CA THR A 199 -9.23 -9.41 -8.56
C THR A 199 -8.36 -9.07 -7.35
N ILE A 200 -8.43 -7.82 -6.88
CA ILE A 200 -7.79 -7.36 -5.66
C ILE A 200 -8.87 -7.08 -4.61
N LYS A 201 -8.79 -7.76 -3.47
CA LYS A 201 -9.71 -7.62 -2.34
C LYS A 201 -9.02 -7.09 -1.07
N ALA A 202 -7.68 -7.15 -1.03
CA ALA A 202 -6.89 -6.76 0.12
C ALA A 202 -5.42 -6.55 -0.26
N GLY A 203 -4.61 -6.11 0.71
CA GLY A 203 -3.18 -5.82 0.58
C GLY A 203 -2.90 -4.32 0.66
N ARG A 204 -1.68 -3.99 1.06
CA ARG A 204 -1.19 -2.61 1.11
C ARG A 204 -0.23 -2.35 -0.04
N TYR A 205 -0.57 -1.41 -0.90
CA TYR A 205 0.16 -1.09 -2.13
C TYR A 205 0.85 0.26 -1.96
N ASN A 206 2.17 0.25 -1.78
CA ASN A 206 2.96 1.47 -1.62
C ASN A 206 3.33 2.11 -2.96
N GLU A 207 3.34 1.32 -4.05
CA GLU A 207 3.51 1.78 -5.41
C GLU A 207 2.19 1.66 -6.20
N THR A 208 2.20 2.14 -7.43
CA THR A 208 1.00 2.19 -8.29
C THR A 208 0.43 0.80 -8.56
N VAL A 209 -0.89 0.70 -8.50
CA VAL A 209 -1.64 -0.43 -9.08
C VAL A 209 -2.18 -0.02 -10.44
N GLU A 210 -1.76 -0.72 -11.51
CA GLU A 210 -2.33 -0.58 -12.85
C GLU A 210 -3.51 -1.55 -12.99
N ASN A 211 -4.73 -1.00 -13.05
CA ASN A 211 -5.95 -1.80 -12.98
C ASN A 211 -6.65 -1.97 -14.32
N ARG A 212 -6.73 -3.20 -14.78
CA ARG A 212 -7.60 -3.67 -15.88
C ARG A 212 -8.61 -4.72 -15.42
N GLY A 213 -8.51 -5.14 -14.16
CA GLY A 213 -9.37 -6.14 -13.53
C GLY A 213 -10.37 -5.52 -12.57
N THR A 214 -10.62 -6.19 -11.46
CA THR A 214 -11.56 -5.73 -10.44
C THR A 214 -10.82 -5.44 -9.14
N ILE A 215 -11.11 -4.30 -8.52
CA ILE A 215 -10.64 -3.93 -7.18
C ILE A 215 -11.88 -3.79 -6.29
N THR A 216 -11.96 -4.57 -5.22
CA THR A 216 -13.07 -4.52 -4.26
C THR A 216 -12.61 -4.10 -2.85
N GLY A 217 -11.30 -3.99 -2.64
CA GLY A 217 -10.69 -3.57 -1.37
C GLY A 217 -9.18 -3.49 -1.47
N GLY A 218 -8.52 -3.11 -0.39
CA GLY A 218 -7.07 -2.87 -0.29
C GLY A 218 -6.75 -1.44 0.12
N THR A 219 -5.48 -1.17 0.42
CA THR A 219 -4.96 0.15 0.82
C THR A 219 -3.95 0.62 -0.23
N PHE A 220 -4.24 1.70 -0.97
CA PHE A 220 -3.52 2.12 -2.18
C PHE A 220 -2.72 3.40 -1.94
N CYS A 221 -1.61 3.31 -1.22
CA CYS A 221 -0.76 4.47 -0.90
C CYS A 221 -0.11 5.07 -2.16
N GLY A 222 0.30 4.24 -3.13
CA GLY A 222 0.84 4.67 -4.43
C GLY A 222 -0.23 5.04 -5.46
N GLY A 223 -1.51 4.88 -5.13
CA GLY A 223 -2.62 5.16 -6.02
C GLY A 223 -2.98 4.01 -6.97
N VAL A 224 -4.00 4.25 -7.77
CA VAL A 224 -4.48 3.32 -8.81
C VAL A 224 -4.58 4.08 -10.13
N THR A 225 -3.94 3.54 -11.16
CA THR A 225 -4.19 3.94 -12.55
C THR A 225 -5.19 2.97 -13.14
N ASP A 226 -6.41 3.42 -13.36
CA ASP A 226 -7.46 2.57 -13.93
C ASP A 226 -7.41 2.63 -15.46
N ASP A 227 -7.09 1.50 -16.09
CA ASP A 227 -6.97 1.32 -17.53
C ASP A 227 -8.07 0.37 -18.05
N GLY A 228 -9.31 0.73 -17.77
CA GLY A 228 -10.50 -0.01 -18.19
C GLY A 228 -10.91 -1.14 -17.25
N GLY A 229 -10.45 -1.12 -16.00
CA GLY A 229 -10.90 -2.01 -14.94
C GLY A 229 -12.17 -1.54 -14.24
N THR A 230 -12.41 -2.09 -13.08
CA THR A 230 -13.52 -1.70 -12.18
C THR A 230 -12.99 -1.51 -10.78
N ILE A 231 -13.35 -0.40 -10.13
CA ILE A 231 -13.06 -0.16 -8.72
C ILE A 231 -14.39 -0.05 -7.99
N GLU A 232 -14.68 -1.02 -7.12
CA GLU A 232 -15.93 -1.10 -6.38
C GLU A 232 -15.89 -0.28 -5.09
N ASP A 233 -17.07 0.02 -4.52
CA ASP A 233 -17.24 0.85 -3.33
C ASP A 233 -16.43 0.39 -2.12
N GLY A 234 -16.16 -0.91 -1.98
CA GLY A 234 -15.35 -1.46 -0.89
C GLY A 234 -13.87 -1.03 -0.87
N ALA A 235 -13.37 -0.45 -1.99
CA ALA A 235 -12.04 0.12 -2.07
C ALA A 235 -11.95 1.56 -1.56
N TYR A 236 -13.10 2.21 -1.33
CA TYR A 236 -13.18 3.63 -0.93
C TYR A 236 -13.55 3.78 0.54
N GLU A 237 -13.13 4.91 1.11
CA GLU A 237 -13.58 5.40 2.39
C GLU A 237 -14.43 6.66 2.20
N THR A 238 -15.42 6.86 3.06
CA THR A 238 -16.24 8.06 3.03
C THR A 238 -15.70 9.10 3.99
N VAL A 239 -15.39 10.28 3.45
CA VAL A 239 -15.05 11.48 4.24
C VAL A 239 -16.26 12.40 4.25
N LYS A 240 -16.77 12.70 5.44
CA LYS A 240 -17.91 13.57 5.65
C LYS A 240 -17.44 14.94 6.15
N PHE A 241 -17.82 16.01 5.44
CA PHE A 241 -17.54 17.40 5.82
C PHE A 241 -18.77 18.04 6.42
N ASN A 242 -18.78 18.20 7.74
CA ASN A 242 -19.83 18.91 8.47
C ASN A 242 -19.45 20.37 8.65
N SER A 243 -20.10 21.26 7.92
CA SER A 243 -19.81 22.71 7.98
C SER A 243 -20.28 23.38 9.27
N ASP A 244 -21.04 22.72 10.13
CA ASP A 244 -21.57 23.27 11.39
C ASP A 244 -22.18 24.70 11.23
N ASN A 245 -22.85 24.91 10.11
CA ASN A 245 -23.50 26.17 9.74
C ASN A 245 -24.98 26.00 9.41
N GLY A 246 -25.56 24.82 9.67
CA GLY A 246 -26.93 24.45 9.34
C GLY A 246 -27.12 23.83 7.94
N ALA A 247 -26.06 23.82 7.09
CA ALA A 247 -26.12 23.14 5.81
C ALA A 247 -25.94 21.62 5.97
N GLN A 248 -26.45 20.87 5.00
CA GLN A 248 -26.20 19.43 4.93
C GLN A 248 -24.70 19.14 4.76
N ALA A 249 -24.21 18.13 5.45
CA ALA A 249 -22.83 17.70 5.31
C ALA A 249 -22.57 17.19 3.88
N LYS A 250 -21.40 17.53 3.35
CA LYS A 250 -20.89 17.01 2.06
C LYS A 250 -20.14 15.71 2.29
N GLU A 251 -20.36 14.72 1.45
CA GLU A 251 -19.63 13.47 1.48
C GLU A 251 -18.73 13.35 0.24
N GLU A 252 -17.53 12.83 0.45
CA GLU A 252 -16.54 12.55 -0.60
C GLU A 252 -16.03 11.12 -0.43
N LYS A 253 -16.01 10.34 -1.53
CA LYS A 253 -15.39 9.02 -1.55
C LYS A 253 -13.92 9.17 -1.90
N VAL A 254 -13.06 8.61 -1.08
CA VAL A 254 -11.61 8.62 -1.24
C VAL A 254 -11.11 7.20 -1.32
N LEU A 255 -10.30 6.88 -2.32
CA LEU A 255 -9.67 5.57 -2.41
C LEU A 255 -8.83 5.33 -1.14
N ARG A 256 -9.03 4.21 -0.46
CA ARG A 256 -8.35 3.91 0.82
C ARG A 256 -6.84 4.00 0.66
N GLY A 257 -6.19 4.78 1.52
CA GLY A 257 -4.76 5.07 1.46
C GLY A 257 -4.40 6.36 0.72
N GLN A 258 -5.35 7.00 0.03
CA GLN A 258 -5.16 8.30 -0.61
C GLN A 258 -5.57 9.45 0.32
N LYS A 259 -5.13 10.65 0.00
CA LYS A 259 -5.48 11.87 0.71
C LYS A 259 -6.82 12.41 0.21
N VAL A 260 -7.62 12.98 1.10
CA VAL A 260 -8.81 13.75 0.70
C VAL A 260 -8.41 15.17 0.33
N SER A 261 -9.07 15.75 -0.66
CA SER A 261 -8.85 17.15 -1.04
C SER A 261 -9.36 18.11 0.03
N ASN A 262 -8.62 19.19 0.29
CA ASN A 262 -9.10 20.24 1.19
C ASN A 262 -10.21 21.03 0.49
N PRO A 263 -11.48 20.95 0.95
CA PRO A 263 -12.57 21.65 0.30
C PRO A 263 -12.49 23.16 0.57
N ALA A 264 -13.15 23.94 -0.29
CA ALA A 264 -13.30 25.37 -0.06
C ALA A 264 -13.89 25.66 1.32
N ALA A 265 -13.39 26.73 1.97
CA ALA A 265 -13.87 27.16 3.27
C ALA A 265 -15.39 27.43 3.22
N PRO A 266 -16.19 26.83 4.11
CA PRO A 266 -17.60 27.14 4.22
C PRO A 266 -17.79 28.56 4.81
N THR A 267 -19.02 29.06 4.76
CA THR A 267 -19.36 30.37 5.35
C THR A 267 -20.38 30.21 6.47
N LYS A 268 -20.25 31.02 7.52
CA LYS A 268 -21.17 31.10 8.65
C LYS A 268 -21.29 32.55 9.09
N SER A 269 -22.53 33.08 9.09
CA SER A 269 -22.76 34.50 9.44
C SER A 269 -22.17 34.86 10.80
N GLY A 270 -21.41 35.97 10.85
CA GLY A 270 -20.75 36.46 12.07
C GLY A 270 -19.62 35.60 12.60
N HIS A 271 -19.07 34.71 11.77
CA HIS A 271 -17.96 33.85 12.17
C HIS A 271 -16.89 33.74 11.08
N THR A 272 -15.66 33.53 11.51
CA THR A 272 -14.51 33.23 10.65
C THR A 272 -14.21 31.74 10.72
N PHE A 273 -14.03 31.10 9.57
CA PHE A 273 -13.63 29.69 9.48
C PHE A 273 -12.19 29.51 9.93
N THR A 274 -11.94 28.61 10.88
CA THR A 274 -10.59 28.33 11.43
C THR A 274 -9.96 27.07 10.87
N GLY A 275 -10.77 26.18 10.27
CA GLY A 275 -10.29 24.95 9.65
C GLY A 275 -11.26 23.78 9.83
N TRP A 276 -10.88 22.68 9.22
CA TRP A 276 -11.51 21.39 9.41
C TRP A 276 -10.83 20.62 10.55
N TYR A 277 -11.61 19.97 11.39
CA TYR A 277 -11.14 19.26 12.57
C TYR A 277 -11.70 17.84 12.64
N LEU A 278 -10.84 16.90 13.04
CA LEU A 278 -11.22 15.55 13.45
C LEU A 278 -11.29 15.52 14.99
N GLY A 279 -12.49 15.58 15.54
CA GLY A 279 -12.67 15.84 16.96
C GLY A 279 -12.14 17.24 17.34
N ASP A 280 -11.16 17.29 18.24
CA ASP A 280 -10.55 18.56 18.69
C ASP A 280 -9.25 18.91 17.97
N GLU A 281 -8.72 18.03 17.14
CA GLU A 281 -7.48 18.25 16.41
C GLU A 281 -7.75 18.80 15.01
N LYS A 282 -6.98 19.82 14.62
CA LYS A 282 -7.03 20.35 13.26
C LYS A 282 -6.54 19.30 12.29
N TYR A 283 -7.37 18.97 11.29
CA TYR A 283 -7.06 17.90 10.35
C TYR A 283 -5.92 18.30 9.42
N ASN A 284 -4.95 17.39 9.29
CA ASN A 284 -3.88 17.50 8.31
C ASN A 284 -4.28 16.76 7.03
N PHE A 285 -4.53 17.50 5.94
CA PHE A 285 -4.92 16.95 4.63
C PHE A 285 -3.81 16.15 3.94
N ASP A 286 -2.60 16.13 4.50
CA ASP A 286 -1.53 15.23 4.06
C ASP A 286 -1.66 13.81 4.64
N THR A 287 -2.59 13.59 5.57
CA THR A 287 -2.84 12.28 6.16
C THR A 287 -3.64 11.39 5.20
N PRO A 288 -3.16 10.18 4.88
CA PRO A 288 -3.94 9.22 4.10
C PRO A 288 -5.22 8.78 4.83
N VAL A 289 -6.30 8.67 4.09
CA VAL A 289 -7.59 8.19 4.61
C VAL A 289 -7.61 6.67 4.59
N THR A 290 -7.64 6.03 5.77
CA THR A 290 -7.64 4.55 5.91
C THR A 290 -8.91 3.99 6.54
N ALA A 291 -9.81 4.88 7.00
CA ALA A 291 -11.10 4.54 7.58
C ALA A 291 -12.08 5.70 7.31
N PRO A 292 -13.40 5.47 7.40
CA PRO A 292 -14.39 6.55 7.31
C PRO A 292 -14.14 7.60 8.39
N LEU A 293 -14.26 8.89 8.03
CA LEU A 293 -14.07 9.97 9.00
C LEU A 293 -15.05 11.12 8.77
N THR A 294 -15.30 11.87 9.85
CA THR A 294 -16.12 13.10 9.79
C THR A 294 -15.27 14.27 10.22
N LEU A 295 -15.10 15.23 9.32
CA LEU A 295 -14.42 16.48 9.57
C LEU A 295 -15.47 17.56 9.86
N THR A 296 -15.31 18.26 10.99
CA THR A 296 -16.21 19.34 11.39
C THR A 296 -15.50 20.67 11.28
N ALA A 297 -16.17 21.64 10.67
CA ALA A 297 -15.69 23.01 10.61
C ALA A 297 -15.68 23.63 12.01
N LYS A 298 -14.57 24.27 12.40
CA LYS A 298 -14.55 25.14 13.60
C LYS A 298 -14.57 26.60 13.20
N TRP A 299 -15.17 27.39 14.07
CA TRP A 299 -15.50 28.79 13.82
C TRP A 299 -15.08 29.67 14.96
N GLU A 300 -14.56 30.85 14.62
CA GLU A 300 -14.30 31.92 15.56
C GLU A 300 -15.32 33.03 15.34
N LYS A 301 -15.94 33.49 16.42
CA LYS A 301 -16.93 34.58 16.34
C LYS A 301 -16.21 35.89 15.98
N VAL A 302 -16.68 36.52 14.89
CA VAL A 302 -16.19 37.87 14.57
C VAL A 302 -16.65 38.84 15.67
N PRO A 303 -15.74 39.58 16.32
CA PRO A 303 -16.12 40.59 17.31
C PRO A 303 -17.09 41.57 16.62
N SER A 304 -18.27 41.77 17.18
CA SER A 304 -19.11 42.87 16.75
C SER A 304 -18.35 44.17 17.04
N SER A 305 -17.94 44.87 15.99
CA SER A 305 -17.45 46.26 16.17
C SER A 305 -18.55 47.02 16.92
N GLY A 306 -18.24 47.38 18.17
CA GLY A 306 -19.15 48.15 19.01
C GLY A 306 -19.60 49.37 18.23
N GLY A 307 -20.90 49.55 18.16
CA GLY A 307 -21.47 50.73 17.48
C GLY A 307 -20.77 51.99 17.93
N TYR A 308 -20.31 52.75 16.96
CA TYR A 308 -19.93 54.12 17.23
C TYR A 308 -21.14 54.80 17.88
N TYR A 309 -21.10 55.10 19.18
CA TYR A 309 -22.00 56.02 19.78
C TYR A 309 -21.74 57.38 19.10
N TYR A 310 -22.63 57.77 18.21
CA TYR A 310 -22.71 59.16 17.77
C TYR A 310 -23.06 59.99 19.00
N TYR A 311 -22.05 60.66 19.56
CA TYR A 311 -22.24 61.71 20.52
C TYR A 311 -22.88 62.88 19.77
N HIS A 312 -24.18 63.07 19.94
CA HIS A 312 -24.86 64.31 19.56
C HIS A 312 -24.48 65.38 20.60
N PRO A 313 -23.69 66.37 20.26
CA PRO A 313 -23.56 67.53 21.14
C PRO A 313 -24.89 68.28 21.07
N THR A 314 -25.57 68.37 22.20
CA THR A 314 -26.66 69.29 22.39
C THR A 314 -26.18 70.72 22.12
N THR A 315 -26.81 71.36 21.14
CA THR A 315 -26.57 72.78 20.84
C THR A 315 -26.99 73.63 22.03
N ASP A 316 -26.03 74.26 22.68
CA ASP A 316 -26.30 75.48 23.45
C ASP A 316 -25.64 76.65 22.75
N THR A 317 -26.45 77.58 22.33
CA THR A 317 -26.10 78.77 21.58
C THR A 317 -25.38 79.76 22.43
N LYS A 318 -24.19 80.16 22.01
CA LYS A 318 -23.71 81.55 22.13
C LYS A 318 -22.67 81.87 21.07
N ALA A 319 -22.99 82.87 20.28
CA ALA A 319 -22.13 83.46 19.31
C ALA A 319 -20.88 84.14 19.92
N ASP A 320 -19.72 83.98 19.27
CA ASP A 320 -18.79 85.09 19.07
C ASP A 320 -17.92 84.82 17.83
N ASP A 321 -17.82 85.92 17.05
CA ASP A 321 -17.04 86.07 15.85
C ASP A 321 -15.56 85.96 16.10
N THR A 322 -14.77 85.30 15.27
CA THR A 322 -13.65 85.90 14.48
C THR A 322 -12.84 84.81 13.76
N LYS A 323 -12.79 84.99 12.45
CA LYS A 323 -11.68 84.71 11.51
C LYS A 323 -10.83 83.41 11.59
N GLY A 324 -10.77 82.72 10.50
CA GLY A 324 -9.54 82.05 10.07
C GLY A 324 -9.69 80.67 9.46
N SER A 325 -10.03 80.57 8.18
CA SER A 325 -9.56 79.41 7.37
C SER A 325 -8.05 79.44 7.21
N PRO A 326 -7.36 78.37 7.12
CA PRO A 326 -7.27 77.66 5.84
C PRO A 326 -7.05 76.11 5.87
N LYS A 327 -7.57 75.50 4.79
CA LYS A 327 -6.93 74.54 3.91
C LYS A 327 -6.47 73.15 4.42
N THR A 328 -7.13 72.19 3.80
CA THR A 328 -6.53 71.01 3.10
C THR A 328 -5.64 70.06 3.86
N ALA A 329 -6.01 68.82 3.95
CA ALA A 329 -5.65 67.79 3.00
C ALA A 329 -6.19 66.43 3.44
N ASP A 330 -6.97 65.84 2.59
CA ASP A 330 -7.28 64.45 2.61
C ASP A 330 -6.10 63.68 1.95
N PRO A 331 -5.60 62.61 2.50
CA PRO A 331 -4.89 61.62 1.73
C PRO A 331 -5.53 60.27 1.82
N GLY A 332 -6.33 59.94 0.75
CA GLY A 332 -6.10 58.75 -0.02
C GLY A 332 -6.25 57.42 0.71
N VAL A 333 -7.42 56.85 0.52
CA VAL A 333 -7.64 55.41 0.59
C VAL A 333 -6.81 54.74 -0.51
N ALA A 334 -5.77 54.01 -0.15
CA ALA A 334 -5.03 53.15 -1.08
C ALA A 334 -5.72 51.78 -1.13
N LEU A 335 -6.35 51.55 -2.27
CA LEU A 335 -6.85 50.25 -2.68
C LEU A 335 -5.65 49.38 -3.10
N TYR A 336 -5.36 48.30 -2.39
CA TYR A 336 -4.46 47.27 -2.90
C TYR A 336 -5.27 46.16 -3.54
N ALA A 337 -5.35 46.20 -4.86
CA ALA A 337 -5.69 45.07 -5.68
C ALA A 337 -4.38 44.30 -5.96
N ALA A 338 -4.24 43.11 -5.45
CA ALA A 338 -3.16 42.22 -5.82
C ALA A 338 -3.56 41.43 -7.06
N LEU A 339 -2.87 41.71 -8.14
CA LEU A 339 -2.87 40.96 -9.37
C LEU A 339 -2.06 39.69 -9.17
N SER A 340 -2.68 38.52 -9.32
CA SER A 340 -1.98 37.27 -9.56
C SER A 340 -1.92 37.01 -11.07
N LEU A 341 -0.73 36.98 -11.62
CA LEU A 341 -0.48 36.43 -12.97
C LEU A 341 0.91 35.76 -13.01
N LEU A 342 0.85 34.50 -13.40
CA LEU A 342 1.83 33.72 -14.18
C LEU A 342 3.17 33.28 -13.52
N SER A 343 3.33 32.01 -13.29
CA SER A 343 4.05 31.05 -14.13
C SER A 343 3.87 29.62 -13.61
#